data_d0b8ca899d1f429cafe034fdf3953f12
#
_entry.id   d0b8ca899d1f429cafe034fdf3953f12
#
_cell.length_a   1.000
_cell.length_b   1.000
_cell.length_c   1.000
_cell.angle_alpha   90.00
_cell.angle_beta   90.00
_cell.angle_gamma   90.00
#
_symmetry.space_group_name_H-M   'P 1'
#
loop_
_entity.id
_entity.type
_entity.pdbx_description
1 polymer ?
#
loop_
_entity_poly.entity_id
_entity_poly.type
_entity_poly.pdbx_seq_one_letter_code
_entity_poly.pdbx_strand_id
1 'polypeptide(L)'
;MDASERRHLQDFLGTWRAFAVAALPSMLGSVWATGRLGASMSSIDLAEWALLVALLTVVGSISQFGIKPGYMQEVSDRGGEHRYAALRAALVTVGASGAVAGAIVAGLLYGLAAYGHWHNVAVLPWLPLYGLLANLGMMFHTDLRILGGARVLAIIAIATFPLFVAALELMLWLGSDPLAAFFATQCAISLLVVALLAARSGVLQATGMDGRFLRRALVMGLPVMGGLLAKYVADFAVSGTFRWGVDEASAGGYGLSVRVTEPLMMLYIGSFQMAWGAHVYGWIKESPSGGLVAQHSARSWWLAGMGLPLGFLVAWLIIIVTDPTTDTSMAWWFIAMMVSRTLAFGMASAMGFGQTLQRNYRMGMRYALIEMLLSVTLLPITAVLVGAKTAAAVAAVIPWLTVWRLRAMSRLTVAASSVPPAPSSSARPR
;
A
#
# COMPACT_ATOMS: atom_id res chain seq x y z
N MET A 1 -25.02 9.53 -19.32
CA MET A 1 -24.28 10.10 -18.16
C MET A 1 -24.89 11.45 -17.90
N ASP A 2 -25.52 11.63 -16.75
CA ASP A 2 -26.12 12.93 -16.39
C ASP A 2 -25.04 13.94 -15.91
N ALA A 3 -25.45 15.18 -15.64
CA ALA A 3 -24.51 16.25 -15.27
C ALA A 3 -23.86 16.01 -13.90
N SER A 4 -24.55 15.31 -12.97
CA SER A 4 -24.02 15.00 -11.65
C SER A 4 -22.96 13.90 -11.74
N GLU A 5 -23.20 12.87 -12.51
CA GLU A 5 -22.23 11.79 -12.76
C GLU A 5 -20.95 12.29 -13.42
N ARG A 6 -21.04 13.25 -14.34
CA ARG A 6 -19.87 13.88 -14.98
C ARG A 6 -19.03 14.63 -13.94
N ARG A 7 -19.67 15.36 -13.02
CA ARG A 7 -18.97 16.05 -11.92
C ARG A 7 -18.23 15.07 -11.03
N HIS A 8 -18.88 14.03 -10.54
CA HIS A 8 -18.23 13.01 -9.69
C HIS A 8 -17.03 12.37 -10.36
N LEU A 9 -17.14 12.05 -11.65
CA LEU A 9 -16.01 11.50 -12.40
C LEU A 9 -14.87 12.51 -12.57
N GLN A 10 -15.18 13.78 -12.87
CA GLN A 10 -14.18 14.85 -12.99
C GLN A 10 -13.46 15.09 -11.67
N ASP A 11 -14.19 15.14 -10.55
CA ASP A 11 -13.62 15.31 -9.21
C ASP A 11 -12.73 14.15 -8.82
N PHE A 12 -13.16 12.92 -9.11
CA PHE A 12 -12.34 11.72 -8.90
C PHE A 12 -11.05 11.74 -9.73
N LEU A 13 -11.15 12.03 -11.03
CA LEU A 13 -10.00 12.12 -11.93
C LEU A 13 -9.04 13.24 -11.52
N GLY A 14 -9.58 14.39 -11.09
CA GLY A 14 -8.80 15.49 -10.55
C GLY A 14 -8.02 15.10 -9.29
N THR A 15 -8.68 14.40 -8.36
CA THR A 15 -8.07 13.88 -7.14
C THR A 15 -7.02 12.82 -7.44
N TRP A 16 -7.30 11.90 -8.36
CA TRP A 16 -6.34 10.89 -8.78
C TRP A 16 -5.07 11.50 -9.40
N ARG A 17 -5.22 12.47 -10.32
CA ARG A 17 -4.08 13.21 -10.88
C ARG A 17 -3.27 13.91 -9.80
N ALA A 18 -3.92 14.54 -8.82
CA ALA A 18 -3.23 15.22 -7.73
C ALA A 18 -2.43 14.23 -6.86
N PHE A 19 -2.96 13.03 -6.58
CA PHE A 19 -2.22 11.99 -5.86
C PHE A 19 -1.10 11.38 -6.71
N ALA A 20 -1.29 11.23 -8.02
CA ALA A 20 -0.22 10.78 -8.92
C ALA A 20 0.95 11.79 -8.94
N VAL A 21 0.65 13.10 -9.03
CA VAL A 21 1.67 14.15 -8.91
C VAL A 21 2.35 14.13 -7.53
N ALA A 22 1.59 13.90 -6.44
CA ALA A 22 2.14 13.78 -5.10
C ALA A 22 3.05 12.55 -4.91
N ALA A 23 2.78 11.46 -5.61
CA ALA A 23 3.58 10.23 -5.55
C ALA A 23 4.85 10.27 -6.42
N LEU A 24 4.89 11.15 -7.44
CA LEU A 24 5.97 11.24 -8.41
C LEU A 24 7.35 11.56 -7.78
N PRO A 25 7.49 12.53 -6.85
CA PRO A 25 8.75 12.78 -6.18
C PRO A 25 9.24 11.59 -5.34
N SER A 26 8.33 10.90 -4.65
CA SER A 26 8.66 9.71 -3.88
C SER A 26 9.16 8.57 -4.78
N MET A 27 8.51 8.36 -5.93
CA MET A 27 8.95 7.38 -6.93
C MET A 27 10.34 7.74 -7.49
N LEU A 28 10.52 8.98 -7.92
CA LEU A 28 11.82 9.45 -8.44
C LEU A 28 12.91 9.34 -7.38
N GLY A 29 12.58 9.70 -6.12
CA GLY A 29 13.48 9.56 -4.97
C GLY A 29 13.86 8.10 -4.72
N SER A 30 12.92 7.18 -4.80
CA SER A 30 13.19 5.75 -4.64
C SER A 30 14.10 5.22 -5.75
N VAL A 31 13.80 5.53 -7.02
CA VAL A 31 14.62 5.11 -8.17
C VAL A 31 16.02 5.70 -8.08
N TRP A 32 16.14 7.00 -7.78
CA TRP A 32 17.42 7.67 -7.64
C TRP A 32 18.23 7.10 -6.47
N ALA A 33 17.63 6.93 -5.28
CA ALA A 33 18.28 6.35 -4.12
C ALA A 33 18.75 4.92 -4.38
N THR A 34 17.92 4.10 -5.06
CA THR A 34 18.31 2.74 -5.43
C THR A 34 19.54 2.73 -6.35
N GLY A 35 19.57 3.60 -7.36
CA GLY A 35 20.74 3.73 -8.24
C GLY A 35 21.98 4.24 -7.51
N ARG A 36 21.81 5.28 -6.67
CA ARG A 36 22.91 5.89 -5.93
C ARG A 36 23.50 4.98 -4.85
N LEU A 37 22.66 4.30 -4.08
CA LEU A 37 23.09 3.33 -3.08
C LEU A 37 23.66 2.07 -3.75
N GLY A 38 23.05 1.61 -4.84
CA GLY A 38 23.56 0.47 -5.61
C GLY A 38 24.98 0.67 -6.12
N ALA A 39 25.37 1.91 -6.42
CA ALA A 39 26.74 2.24 -6.83
C ALA A 39 27.75 2.28 -5.66
N SER A 40 27.28 2.36 -4.42
CA SER A 40 28.13 2.52 -3.21
C SER A 40 28.07 1.32 -2.25
N MET A 41 27.18 0.37 -2.48
CA MET A 41 26.95 -0.80 -1.62
C MET A 41 27.45 -2.10 -2.28
N SER A 42 27.89 -3.04 -1.46
CA SER A 42 28.15 -4.40 -1.93
C SER A 42 26.84 -5.13 -2.29
N SER A 43 26.92 -6.24 -3.01
CA SER A 43 25.77 -7.10 -3.30
C SER A 43 25.09 -7.64 -2.04
N ILE A 44 25.86 -7.88 -0.97
CA ILE A 44 25.35 -8.33 0.32
C ILE A 44 24.54 -7.20 0.98
N ASP A 45 25.10 -5.99 1.02
CA ASP A 45 24.41 -4.82 1.61
C ASP A 45 23.11 -4.50 0.89
N LEU A 46 23.08 -4.61 -0.44
CA LEU A 46 21.87 -4.45 -1.24
C LEU A 46 20.81 -5.50 -0.92
N ALA A 47 21.24 -6.75 -0.68
CA ALA A 47 20.33 -7.82 -0.28
C ALA A 47 19.78 -7.58 1.14
N GLU A 48 20.62 -7.13 2.08
CA GLU A 48 20.21 -6.76 3.43
C GLU A 48 19.23 -5.58 3.40
N TRP A 49 19.50 -4.55 2.59
CA TRP A 49 18.59 -3.43 2.40
C TRP A 49 17.21 -3.88 1.87
N ALA A 50 17.19 -4.71 0.84
CA ALA A 50 15.92 -5.22 0.29
C ALA A 50 15.12 -6.02 1.34
N LEU A 51 15.80 -6.87 2.12
CA LEU A 51 15.19 -7.62 3.21
C LEU A 51 14.64 -6.69 4.30
N LEU A 52 15.42 -5.67 4.68
CA LEU A 52 15.03 -4.69 5.69
C LEU A 52 13.78 -3.90 5.27
N VAL A 53 13.73 -3.42 4.03
CA VAL A 53 12.56 -2.70 3.49
C VAL A 53 11.34 -3.61 3.48
N ALA A 54 11.47 -4.88 3.07
CA ALA A 54 10.38 -5.86 3.11
C ALA A 54 9.89 -6.11 4.55
N LEU A 55 10.80 -6.33 5.50
CA LEU A 55 10.45 -6.51 6.92
C LEU A 55 9.74 -5.29 7.50
N LEU A 56 10.25 -4.08 7.25
CA LEU A 56 9.64 -2.84 7.73
C LEU A 56 8.27 -2.60 7.11
N THR A 57 8.06 -2.98 5.86
CA THR A 57 6.75 -2.90 5.20
C THR A 57 5.74 -3.82 5.87
N VAL A 58 6.11 -5.08 6.12
CA VAL A 58 5.24 -6.05 6.80
C VAL A 58 4.92 -5.59 8.22
N VAL A 59 5.97 -5.30 9.01
CA VAL A 59 5.84 -4.94 10.42
C VAL A 59 5.14 -3.59 10.58
N GLY A 60 5.45 -2.61 9.72
CA GLY A 60 4.76 -1.32 9.67
C GLY A 60 3.27 -1.48 9.39
N SER A 61 2.89 -2.34 8.46
CA SER A 61 1.48 -2.59 8.16
C SER A 61 0.73 -3.30 9.30
N ILE A 62 1.38 -4.24 9.98
CA ILE A 62 0.81 -4.92 11.15
C ILE A 62 0.64 -3.94 12.31
N SER A 63 1.64 -3.09 12.56
CA SER A 63 1.64 -2.13 13.68
C SER A 63 0.54 -1.07 13.58
N GLN A 64 -0.07 -0.88 12.42
CA GLN A 64 -1.22 0.01 12.23
C GLN A 64 -2.54 -0.58 12.75
N PHE A 65 -2.59 -1.88 13.07
CA PHE A 65 -3.78 -2.59 13.58
C PHE A 65 -5.07 -2.33 12.79
N GLY A 66 -4.97 -1.94 11.51
CA GLY A 66 -6.12 -1.57 10.69
C GLY A 66 -6.88 -0.32 11.19
N ILE A 67 -6.27 0.53 11.99
CA ILE A 67 -6.88 1.77 12.52
C ILE A 67 -7.27 2.72 11.38
N LYS A 68 -6.50 2.74 10.30
CA LYS A 68 -6.73 3.63 9.15
C LYS A 68 -8.13 3.54 8.56
N PRO A 69 -8.67 2.38 8.13
CA PRO A 69 -10.03 2.30 7.62
C PRO A 69 -11.07 2.68 8.68
N GLY A 70 -10.86 2.32 9.94
CA GLY A 70 -11.74 2.73 11.05
C GLY A 70 -11.77 4.25 11.23
N TYR A 71 -10.61 4.91 11.14
CA TYR A 71 -10.52 6.37 11.19
C TYR A 71 -11.24 7.04 10.02
N MET A 72 -11.01 6.58 8.79
CA MET A 72 -11.68 7.12 7.61
C MET A 72 -13.20 7.05 7.74
N GLN A 73 -13.72 5.94 8.25
CA GLN A 73 -15.14 5.74 8.44
C GLN A 73 -15.69 6.62 9.56
N GLU A 74 -15.04 6.71 10.72
CA GLU A 74 -15.47 7.51 11.85
C GLU A 74 -15.60 8.99 11.50
N VAL A 75 -14.58 9.53 10.78
CA VAL A 75 -14.61 10.94 10.34
C VAL A 75 -15.70 11.19 9.30
N SER A 76 -15.92 10.23 8.39
CA SER A 76 -17.02 10.33 7.42
C SER A 76 -18.40 10.32 8.09
N ASP A 77 -18.59 9.49 9.14
CA ASP A 77 -19.89 9.31 9.79
C ASP A 77 -20.27 10.47 10.72
N ARG A 78 -19.30 10.98 11.51
CA ARG A 78 -19.55 11.92 12.61
C ARG A 78 -19.22 13.38 12.32
N GLY A 79 -18.55 13.63 11.21
CA GLY A 79 -18.11 14.99 10.87
C GLY A 79 -16.90 15.47 11.68
N GLY A 80 -16.60 16.79 11.55
CA GLY A 80 -15.35 17.38 12.01
C GLY A 80 -15.13 17.48 13.53
N GLU A 81 -16.19 17.53 14.34
CA GLU A 81 -16.06 17.83 15.79
C GLU A 81 -15.26 16.76 16.57
N HIS A 82 -15.48 15.48 16.26
CA HIS A 82 -14.77 14.37 16.92
C HIS A 82 -13.43 14.00 16.24
N ARG A 83 -13.12 14.61 15.09
CA ARG A 83 -11.94 14.28 14.27
C ARG A 83 -10.64 14.44 15.06
N TYR A 84 -10.46 15.54 15.77
CA TYR A 84 -9.19 15.83 16.45
C TYR A 84 -8.90 14.81 17.56
N ALA A 85 -9.89 14.46 18.37
CA ALA A 85 -9.75 13.47 19.43
C ALA A 85 -9.49 12.05 18.85
N ALA A 86 -10.18 11.69 17.77
CA ALA A 86 -9.98 10.44 17.06
C ALA A 86 -8.60 10.39 16.38
N LEU A 87 -8.18 11.47 15.72
CA LEU A 87 -6.84 11.58 15.09
C LEU A 87 -5.74 11.44 16.14
N ARG A 88 -5.87 12.15 17.28
CA ARG A 88 -4.90 12.07 18.37
C ARG A 88 -4.79 10.64 18.92
N ALA A 89 -5.92 9.97 19.16
CA ALA A 89 -5.94 8.59 19.62
C ALA A 89 -5.28 7.64 18.60
N ALA A 90 -5.57 7.81 17.31
CA ALA A 90 -4.94 7.05 16.24
C ALA A 90 -3.43 7.30 16.18
N LEU A 91 -2.98 8.55 16.18
CA LEU A 91 -1.55 8.91 16.11
C LEU A 91 -0.75 8.34 17.28
N VAL A 92 -1.25 8.47 18.52
CA VAL A 92 -0.56 7.91 19.70
C VAL A 92 -0.44 6.40 19.58
N THR A 93 -1.53 5.71 19.19
CA THR A 93 -1.52 4.25 19.09
C THR A 93 -0.62 3.75 17.96
N VAL A 94 -0.77 4.27 16.73
CA VAL A 94 0.05 3.81 15.60
C VAL A 94 1.50 4.27 15.70
N GLY A 95 1.76 5.44 16.32
CA GLY A 95 3.11 5.91 16.58
C GLY A 95 3.84 5.00 17.57
N ALA A 96 3.22 4.75 18.74
CA ALA A 96 3.80 3.85 19.74
C ALA A 96 4.02 2.43 19.19
N SER A 97 3.01 1.86 18.50
CA SER A 97 3.16 0.53 17.91
C SER A 97 4.21 0.49 16.81
N GLY A 98 4.37 1.56 16.01
CA GLY A 98 5.42 1.67 15.00
C GLY A 98 6.82 1.70 15.61
N ALA A 99 7.00 2.46 16.71
CA ALA A 99 8.27 2.49 17.44
C ALA A 99 8.62 1.10 18.02
N VAL A 100 7.65 0.44 18.67
CA VAL A 100 7.83 -0.91 19.21
C VAL A 100 8.15 -1.92 18.10
N ALA A 101 7.44 -1.84 16.98
CA ALA A 101 7.67 -2.70 15.83
C ALA A 101 9.07 -2.51 15.24
N GLY A 102 9.52 -1.26 15.08
CA GLY A 102 10.89 -0.94 14.67
C GLY A 102 11.95 -1.44 15.66
N ALA A 103 11.68 -1.34 16.97
CA ALA A 103 12.57 -1.88 18.01
C ALA A 103 12.67 -3.42 17.97
N ILE A 104 11.55 -4.11 17.71
CA ILE A 104 11.53 -5.57 17.54
C ILE A 104 12.40 -5.96 16.34
N VAL A 105 12.23 -5.27 15.17
CA VAL A 105 13.06 -5.52 13.99
C VAL A 105 14.53 -5.28 14.30
N ALA A 106 14.87 -4.17 14.95
CA ALA A 106 16.24 -3.85 15.35
C ALA A 106 16.83 -4.94 16.25
N GLY A 107 16.07 -5.42 17.25
CA GLY A 107 16.50 -6.50 18.15
C GLY A 107 16.73 -7.82 17.44
N LEU A 108 15.84 -8.20 16.52
CA LEU A 108 16.00 -9.40 15.69
C LEU A 108 17.25 -9.32 14.80
N LEU A 109 17.46 -8.19 14.13
CA LEU A 109 18.64 -7.99 13.28
C LEU A 109 19.93 -7.91 14.10
N TYR A 110 19.90 -7.32 15.31
CA TYR A 110 21.01 -7.37 16.23
C TYR A 110 21.37 -8.81 16.64
N GLY A 111 20.35 -9.63 16.92
CA GLY A 111 20.55 -11.07 17.16
C GLY A 111 21.19 -11.77 15.96
N LEU A 112 20.71 -11.51 14.73
CA LEU A 112 21.32 -12.05 13.51
C LEU A 112 22.77 -11.57 13.31
N ALA A 113 23.08 -10.32 13.64
CA ALA A 113 24.43 -9.79 13.59
C ALA A 113 25.38 -10.51 14.53
N ALA A 114 24.93 -10.86 15.73
CA ALA A 114 25.72 -11.62 16.71
C ALA A 114 26.12 -13.02 16.19
N TYR A 115 25.36 -13.58 15.24
CA TYR A 115 25.68 -14.85 14.56
C TYR A 115 26.33 -14.67 13.18
N GLY A 116 26.72 -13.45 12.80
CA GLY A 116 27.37 -13.16 11.51
C GLY A 116 26.43 -13.22 10.29
N HIS A 117 25.12 -13.17 10.50
CA HIS A 117 24.12 -13.22 9.42
C HIS A 117 23.56 -11.84 9.03
N TRP A 118 24.03 -10.78 9.69
CA TRP A 118 23.69 -9.39 9.39
C TRP A 118 24.91 -8.48 9.58
N HIS A 119 25.23 -7.64 8.60
CA HIS A 119 26.46 -6.82 8.59
C HIS A 119 26.18 -5.33 8.90
N ASN A 120 25.03 -4.81 8.48
CA ASN A 120 24.70 -3.40 8.56
C ASN A 120 24.13 -3.00 9.94
N VAL A 121 24.92 -3.12 11.01
CA VAL A 121 24.49 -2.78 12.39
C VAL A 121 24.26 -1.28 12.61
N ALA A 122 24.91 -0.41 11.83
CA ALA A 122 24.79 1.05 11.94
C ALA A 122 23.36 1.56 11.66
N VAL A 123 22.52 0.78 10.97
CA VAL A 123 21.13 1.14 10.69
C VAL A 123 20.21 0.91 11.89
N LEU A 124 20.54 -0.02 12.79
CA LEU A 124 19.62 -0.51 13.83
C LEU A 124 19.04 0.57 14.74
N PRO A 125 19.82 1.57 15.20
CA PRO A 125 19.30 2.66 16.05
C PRO A 125 18.20 3.51 15.38
N TRP A 126 18.17 3.55 14.03
CA TRP A 126 17.21 4.34 13.29
C TRP A 126 15.84 3.66 13.13
N LEU A 127 15.76 2.33 13.28
CA LEU A 127 14.54 1.56 12.97
C LEU A 127 13.36 1.90 13.89
N PRO A 128 13.52 2.08 15.22
CA PRO A 128 12.41 2.50 16.07
C PRO A 128 11.88 3.89 15.70
N LEU A 129 12.76 4.83 15.42
CA LEU A 129 12.40 6.19 14.99
C LEU A 129 11.73 6.16 13.61
N TYR A 130 12.25 5.39 12.67
CA TYR A 130 11.64 5.19 11.37
C TYR A 130 10.22 4.62 11.49
N GLY A 131 10.03 3.57 12.27
CA GLY A 131 8.71 2.96 12.48
C GLY A 131 7.70 3.93 13.10
N LEU A 132 8.12 4.72 14.10
CA LEU A 132 7.32 5.80 14.66
C LEU A 132 6.88 6.81 13.59
N LEU A 133 7.85 7.39 12.88
CA LEU A 133 7.61 8.49 11.95
C LEU A 133 6.85 8.04 10.70
N ALA A 134 7.13 6.85 10.18
CA ALA A 134 6.40 6.27 9.05
C ALA A 134 4.91 6.10 9.36
N ASN A 135 4.58 5.58 10.54
CA ASN A 135 3.20 5.39 10.97
C ASN A 135 2.48 6.73 11.24
N LEU A 136 3.15 7.69 11.90
CA LEU A 136 2.59 9.01 12.10
C LEU A 136 2.33 9.73 10.77
N GLY A 137 3.31 9.72 9.87
CA GLY A 137 3.19 10.31 8.53
C GLY A 137 2.02 9.72 7.76
N MET A 138 1.86 8.40 7.80
CA MET A 138 0.76 7.73 7.12
C MET A 138 -0.62 8.10 7.68
N MET A 139 -0.76 8.28 9.01
CA MET A 139 -2.03 8.74 9.59
C MET A 139 -2.35 10.18 9.20
N PHE A 140 -1.37 11.08 9.20
CA PHE A 140 -1.56 12.44 8.70
C PHE A 140 -1.91 12.48 7.21
N HIS A 141 -1.27 11.66 6.39
CA HIS A 141 -1.63 11.50 4.98
C HIS A 141 -3.07 11.02 4.83
N THR A 142 -3.52 10.10 5.68
CA THR A 142 -4.90 9.60 5.67
C THR A 142 -5.89 10.70 6.03
N ASP A 143 -5.58 11.48 7.07
CA ASP A 143 -6.40 12.63 7.49
C ASP A 143 -6.53 13.68 6.38
N LEU A 144 -5.41 14.08 5.78
CA LEU A 144 -5.42 15.01 4.66
C LEU A 144 -6.20 14.49 3.44
N ARG A 145 -6.15 13.18 3.18
CA ARG A 145 -6.91 12.56 2.08
C ARG A 145 -8.42 12.73 2.27
N ILE A 146 -8.91 12.49 3.48
CA ILE A 146 -10.34 12.67 3.80
C ILE A 146 -10.77 14.12 3.62
N LEU A 147 -9.88 15.07 3.90
CA LEU A 147 -10.12 16.50 3.76
C LEU A 147 -9.93 17.05 2.34
N GLY A 148 -9.67 16.19 1.36
CA GLY A 148 -9.37 16.64 -0.01
C GLY A 148 -8.01 17.32 -0.16
N GLY A 149 -7.08 17.13 0.79
CA GLY A 149 -5.77 17.78 0.86
C GLY A 149 -4.71 17.22 -0.11
N ALA A 150 -5.10 16.59 -1.23
CA ALA A 150 -4.16 16.02 -2.20
C ALA A 150 -3.12 17.03 -2.72
N ARG A 151 -3.52 18.29 -2.95
CA ARG A 151 -2.59 19.36 -3.37
C ARG A 151 -1.54 19.67 -2.31
N VAL A 152 -1.92 19.66 -1.05
CA VAL A 152 -0.99 19.90 0.07
C VAL A 152 0.04 18.77 0.14
N LEU A 153 -0.39 17.53 -0.01
CA LEU A 153 0.51 16.37 -0.08
C LEU A 153 1.48 16.48 -1.26
N ALA A 154 0.99 16.92 -2.43
CA ALA A 154 1.84 17.13 -3.60
C ALA A 154 2.92 18.21 -3.35
N ILE A 155 2.54 19.35 -2.76
CA ILE A 155 3.47 20.44 -2.44
C ILE A 155 4.54 19.95 -1.44
N ILE A 156 4.13 19.24 -0.38
CA ILE A 156 5.06 18.70 0.62
C ILE A 156 6.02 17.70 -0.04
N ALA A 157 5.51 16.77 -0.86
CA ALA A 157 6.33 15.78 -1.54
C ALA A 157 7.36 16.44 -2.49
N ILE A 158 6.94 17.43 -3.29
CA ILE A 158 7.81 18.17 -4.20
C ILE A 158 8.89 18.95 -3.43
N ALA A 159 8.53 19.59 -2.31
CA ALA A 159 9.48 20.36 -1.50
C ALA A 159 10.46 19.47 -0.75
N THR A 160 10.04 18.32 -0.26
CA THR A 160 10.88 17.40 0.55
C THR A 160 11.81 16.54 -0.31
N PHE A 161 11.48 16.30 -1.58
CA PHE A 161 12.32 15.50 -2.47
C PHE A 161 13.74 16.05 -2.64
N PRO A 162 13.96 17.32 -3.05
CA PRO A 162 15.31 17.86 -3.17
C PRO A 162 16.05 17.92 -1.82
N LEU A 163 15.34 18.14 -0.72
CA LEU A 163 15.92 18.09 0.62
C LEU A 163 16.41 16.66 0.97
N PHE A 164 15.64 15.65 0.62
CA PHE A 164 16.04 14.26 0.80
C PHE A 164 17.30 13.94 -0.01
N VAL A 165 17.34 14.32 -1.29
CA VAL A 165 18.50 14.10 -2.17
C VAL A 165 19.74 14.82 -1.59
N ALA A 166 19.63 16.10 -1.25
CA ALA A 166 20.74 16.88 -0.73
C ALA A 166 21.25 16.33 0.62
N ALA A 167 20.35 15.93 1.53
CA ALA A 167 20.71 15.38 2.82
C ALA A 167 21.40 14.03 2.69
N LEU A 168 20.89 13.15 1.81
CA LEU A 168 21.52 11.84 1.58
C LEU A 168 22.91 11.97 0.95
N GLU A 169 23.08 12.84 -0.07
CA GLU A 169 24.41 13.09 -0.66
C GLU A 169 25.38 13.67 0.37
N LEU A 170 24.93 14.58 1.21
CA LEU A 170 25.76 15.15 2.28
C LEU A 170 26.22 14.06 3.26
N MET A 171 25.32 13.17 3.70
CA MET A 171 25.67 12.08 4.61
C MET A 171 26.66 11.11 3.98
N LEU A 172 26.46 10.75 2.70
CA LEU A 172 27.39 9.90 1.96
C LEU A 172 28.75 10.59 1.75
N TRP A 173 28.76 11.88 1.46
CA TRP A 173 30.00 12.67 1.34
C TRP A 173 30.77 12.74 2.64
N LEU A 174 30.09 12.79 3.79
CA LEU A 174 30.69 12.74 5.12
C LEU A 174 31.23 11.35 5.52
N GLY A 175 31.12 10.35 4.63
CA GLY A 175 31.61 8.99 4.86
C GLY A 175 30.72 8.14 5.75
N SER A 176 29.43 8.50 5.89
CA SER A 176 28.48 7.69 6.63
C SER A 176 28.22 6.35 5.90
N ASP A 177 27.94 5.30 6.67
CA ASP A 177 27.44 4.03 6.14
C ASP A 177 26.22 4.28 5.24
N PRO A 178 26.19 3.76 4.00
CA PRO A 178 25.13 4.07 3.03
C PRO A 178 23.72 3.77 3.53
N LEU A 179 23.53 2.63 4.20
CA LEU A 179 22.24 2.21 4.70
C LEU A 179 21.80 3.06 5.90
N ALA A 180 22.71 3.33 6.83
CA ALA A 180 22.45 4.21 7.96
C ALA A 180 22.16 5.65 7.48
N ALA A 181 22.91 6.17 6.50
CA ALA A 181 22.67 7.47 5.88
C ALA A 181 21.28 7.58 5.27
N PHE A 182 20.83 6.53 4.56
CA PHE A 182 19.49 6.46 3.98
C PHE A 182 18.41 6.56 5.07
N PHE A 183 18.48 5.72 6.11
CA PHE A 183 17.46 5.71 7.16
C PHE A 183 17.50 6.96 8.04
N ALA A 184 18.69 7.50 8.35
CA ALA A 184 18.84 8.77 9.05
C ALA A 184 18.17 9.92 8.28
N THR A 185 18.43 10.00 6.97
CA THR A 185 17.83 11.01 6.08
C THR A 185 16.32 10.84 6.01
N GLN A 186 15.82 9.61 5.87
CA GLN A 186 14.38 9.32 5.88
C GLN A 186 13.74 9.75 7.21
N CYS A 187 14.37 9.49 8.34
CA CYS A 187 13.88 9.92 9.64
C CYS A 187 13.84 11.46 9.74
N ALA A 188 14.90 12.15 9.32
CA ALA A 188 14.96 13.62 9.37
C ALA A 188 13.85 14.26 8.51
N ILE A 189 13.69 13.81 7.27
CA ILE A 189 12.64 14.32 6.36
C ILE A 189 11.26 13.96 6.88
N SER A 190 11.04 12.72 7.35
CA SER A 190 9.77 12.30 7.93
C SER A 190 9.40 13.08 9.18
N LEU A 191 10.38 13.43 10.04
CA LEU A 191 10.16 14.28 11.21
C LEU A 191 9.72 15.68 10.80
N LEU A 192 10.37 16.29 9.81
CA LEU A 192 9.96 17.58 9.25
C LEU A 192 8.52 17.53 8.72
N VAL A 193 8.18 16.51 7.92
CA VAL A 193 6.84 16.34 7.37
C VAL A 193 5.80 16.15 8.46
N VAL A 194 6.05 15.27 9.44
CA VAL A 194 5.17 15.02 10.57
C VAL A 194 4.95 16.29 11.38
N ALA A 195 6.00 17.06 11.67
CA ALA A 195 5.90 18.31 12.41
C ALA A 195 5.04 19.36 11.66
N LEU A 196 5.27 19.53 10.35
CA LEU A 196 4.47 20.43 9.51
C LEU A 196 2.99 20.02 9.47
N LEU A 197 2.72 18.72 9.33
CA LEU A 197 1.36 18.18 9.29
C LEU A 197 0.67 18.26 10.65
N ALA A 198 1.38 18.02 11.76
CA ALA A 198 0.86 18.16 13.11
C ALA A 198 0.45 19.63 13.40
N ALA A 199 1.33 20.57 13.04
CA ALA A 199 1.03 21.99 13.21
C ALA A 199 -0.21 22.44 12.39
N ARG A 200 -0.36 21.90 11.18
CA ARG A 200 -1.47 22.24 10.28
C ARG A 200 -2.78 21.52 10.61
N SER A 201 -2.73 20.32 11.17
CA SER A 201 -3.91 19.47 11.40
C SER A 201 -4.82 19.98 12.53
N GLY A 202 -4.34 20.83 13.42
CA GLY A 202 -5.01 21.23 14.64
C GLY A 202 -5.04 20.16 15.74
N VAL A 203 -4.40 19.00 15.53
CA VAL A 203 -4.38 17.89 16.50
C VAL A 203 -3.73 18.28 17.83
N LEU A 204 -2.83 19.27 17.81
CA LEU A 204 -2.17 19.78 19.02
C LEU A 204 -3.13 20.53 19.94
N GLN A 205 -4.26 21.02 19.41
CA GLN A 205 -5.31 21.72 20.16
C GLN A 205 -6.31 20.74 20.79
N ALA A 206 -6.27 19.46 20.45
CA ALA A 206 -7.17 18.46 21.01
C ALA A 206 -6.93 18.27 22.51
N THR A 207 -7.96 18.39 23.32
CA THR A 207 -7.89 18.29 24.79
C THR A 207 -8.05 16.86 25.32
N GLY A 208 -8.39 15.87 24.45
CA GLY A 208 -8.63 14.50 24.85
C GLY A 208 -8.30 13.47 23.80
N MET A 209 -8.47 12.19 24.14
CA MET A 209 -8.39 11.05 23.23
C MET A 209 -9.72 10.27 23.24
N ASP A 210 -10.23 9.90 22.08
CA ASP A 210 -11.45 9.08 21.99
C ASP A 210 -11.13 7.58 22.07
N GLY A 211 -11.16 7.03 23.30
CA GLY A 211 -10.96 5.60 23.53
C GLY A 211 -12.07 4.71 22.95
N ARG A 212 -13.30 5.24 22.82
CA ARG A 212 -14.42 4.50 22.20
C ARG A 212 -14.19 4.34 20.69
N PHE A 213 -13.68 5.41 20.06
CA PHE A 213 -13.23 5.35 18.66
C PHE A 213 -12.18 4.25 18.50
N LEU A 214 -11.13 4.25 19.35
CA LEU A 214 -10.04 3.30 19.22
C LEU A 214 -10.52 1.85 19.27
N ARG A 215 -11.40 1.52 20.21
CA ARG A 215 -12.01 0.18 20.32
C ARG A 215 -12.78 -0.20 19.05
N ARG A 216 -13.58 0.71 18.49
CA ARG A 216 -14.32 0.46 17.24
C ARG A 216 -13.39 0.28 16.05
N ALA A 217 -12.39 1.15 15.93
CA ALA A 217 -11.40 1.09 14.86
C ALA A 217 -10.61 -0.22 14.89
N LEU A 218 -10.22 -0.71 16.07
CA LEU A 218 -9.53 -1.99 16.23
C LEU A 218 -10.43 -3.17 15.83
N VAL A 219 -11.68 -3.20 16.27
CA VAL A 219 -12.61 -4.29 15.91
C VAL A 219 -12.83 -4.38 14.40
N MET A 220 -12.92 -3.24 13.72
CA MET A 220 -13.04 -3.19 12.26
C MET A 220 -11.71 -3.46 11.56
N GLY A 221 -10.61 -3.03 12.15
CA GLY A 221 -9.29 -3.11 11.58
C GLY A 221 -8.66 -4.51 11.62
N LEU A 222 -8.96 -5.32 12.63
CA LEU A 222 -8.40 -6.67 12.76
C LEU A 222 -8.61 -7.56 11.52
N PRO A 223 -9.80 -7.63 10.90
CA PRO A 223 -9.96 -8.39 9.66
C PRO A 223 -9.16 -7.79 8.48
N VAL A 224 -9.03 -6.47 8.43
CA VAL A 224 -8.22 -5.79 7.39
C VAL A 224 -6.74 -6.13 7.58
N MET A 225 -6.25 -6.08 8.82
CA MET A 225 -4.88 -6.47 9.18
C MET A 225 -4.61 -7.93 8.82
N GLY A 226 -5.53 -8.85 9.16
CA GLY A 226 -5.41 -10.25 8.79
C GLY A 226 -5.35 -10.48 7.28
N GLY A 227 -6.14 -9.72 6.51
CA GLY A 227 -6.10 -9.73 5.05
C GLY A 227 -4.77 -9.20 4.49
N LEU A 228 -4.24 -8.12 5.05
CA LEU A 228 -2.93 -7.57 4.66
C LEU A 228 -1.80 -8.53 4.99
N LEU A 229 -1.80 -9.12 6.18
CA LEU A 229 -0.80 -10.12 6.57
C LEU A 229 -0.80 -11.32 5.62
N ALA A 230 -1.98 -11.86 5.31
CA ALA A 230 -2.11 -12.94 4.34
C ALA A 230 -1.53 -12.56 2.97
N LYS A 231 -1.79 -11.32 2.52
CA LYS A 231 -1.22 -10.81 1.27
C LYS A 231 0.31 -10.74 1.32
N TYR A 232 0.90 -10.20 2.38
CA TYR A 232 2.36 -10.14 2.50
C TYR A 232 3.01 -11.51 2.54
N VAL A 233 2.36 -12.50 3.19
CA VAL A 233 2.82 -13.90 3.14
C VAL A 233 2.73 -14.45 1.71
N ALA A 234 1.68 -14.12 0.96
CA ALA A 234 1.57 -14.48 -0.44
C ALA A 234 2.68 -13.84 -1.30
N ASP A 235 2.95 -12.55 -1.11
CA ASP A 235 4.01 -11.84 -1.82
C ASP A 235 5.41 -12.37 -1.46
N PHE A 236 5.62 -12.73 -0.18
CA PHE A 236 6.84 -13.40 0.27
C PHE A 236 7.00 -14.79 -0.36
N ALA A 237 5.93 -15.57 -0.48
CA ALA A 237 5.94 -16.87 -1.15
C ALA A 237 6.30 -16.74 -2.63
N VAL A 238 5.78 -15.69 -3.33
CA VAL A 238 6.17 -15.38 -4.71
C VAL A 238 7.67 -15.08 -4.80
N SER A 239 8.15 -14.17 -3.96
CA SER A 239 9.56 -13.76 -3.95
C SER A 239 10.49 -14.93 -3.60
N GLY A 240 10.10 -15.74 -2.61
CA GLY A 240 10.84 -16.94 -2.23
C GLY A 240 10.90 -17.99 -3.34
N THR A 241 9.77 -18.22 -4.02
CA THR A 241 9.71 -19.15 -5.15
C THR A 241 10.68 -18.76 -6.26
N PHE A 242 10.69 -17.47 -6.64
CA PHE A 242 11.57 -17.00 -7.72
C PHE A 242 13.02 -16.74 -7.28
N ARG A 243 13.29 -16.69 -5.99
CA ARG A 243 14.67 -16.59 -5.48
C ARG A 243 15.33 -17.95 -5.27
N TRP A 244 14.59 -18.94 -4.78
CA TRP A 244 15.14 -20.22 -4.35
C TRP A 244 14.63 -21.43 -5.15
N GLY A 245 13.52 -21.29 -5.86
CA GLY A 245 12.86 -22.40 -6.58
C GLY A 245 13.10 -22.41 -8.08
N VAL A 246 13.95 -21.49 -8.60
CA VAL A 246 14.27 -21.39 -10.03
C VAL A 246 15.77 -21.21 -10.23
N ASP A 247 16.22 -21.29 -11.49
CA ASP A 247 17.62 -21.06 -11.88
C ASP A 247 18.05 -19.60 -11.64
N GLU A 248 19.35 -19.37 -11.56
CA GLU A 248 19.95 -18.07 -11.24
C GLU A 248 19.59 -16.97 -12.27
N ALA A 249 19.51 -17.31 -13.56
CA ALA A 249 19.14 -16.37 -14.60
C ALA A 249 17.69 -15.91 -14.46
N SER A 250 16.76 -16.85 -14.14
CA SER A 250 15.37 -16.54 -13.84
C SER A 250 15.23 -15.69 -12.58
N ALA A 251 16.01 -15.97 -11.52
CA ALA A 251 16.03 -15.17 -10.29
C ALA A 251 16.50 -13.73 -10.55
N GLY A 252 17.55 -13.55 -11.38
CA GLY A 252 18.04 -12.25 -11.82
C GLY A 252 16.98 -11.46 -12.59
N GLY A 253 16.34 -12.11 -13.57
CA GLY A 253 15.23 -11.52 -14.34
C GLY A 253 14.04 -11.11 -13.48
N TYR A 254 13.68 -11.89 -12.44
CA TYR A 254 12.68 -11.53 -11.45
C TYR A 254 13.08 -10.27 -10.68
N GLY A 255 14.30 -10.24 -10.13
CA GLY A 255 14.80 -9.10 -9.35
C GLY A 255 14.78 -7.79 -10.15
N LEU A 256 15.22 -7.82 -11.40
CA LEU A 256 15.18 -6.66 -12.30
C LEU A 256 13.72 -6.20 -12.55
N SER A 257 12.84 -7.15 -12.85
CA SER A 257 11.42 -6.85 -13.12
C SER A 257 10.73 -6.20 -11.93
N VAL A 258 11.01 -6.65 -10.71
CA VAL A 258 10.48 -6.04 -9.47
C VAL A 258 10.94 -4.59 -9.34
N ARG A 259 12.25 -4.34 -9.47
CA ARG A 259 12.85 -3.00 -9.30
C ARG A 259 12.28 -1.97 -10.26
N VAL A 260 11.95 -2.37 -11.48
CA VAL A 260 11.40 -1.47 -12.51
C VAL A 260 9.90 -1.34 -12.40
N THR A 261 9.19 -2.46 -12.21
CA THR A 261 7.73 -2.47 -12.30
C THR A 261 7.07 -1.93 -11.05
N GLU A 262 7.60 -2.21 -9.85
CA GLU A 262 6.95 -1.83 -8.60
C GLU A 262 6.79 -0.32 -8.42
N PRO A 263 7.82 0.54 -8.61
CA PRO A 263 7.65 1.99 -8.50
C PRO A 263 6.66 2.56 -9.51
N LEU A 264 6.67 2.07 -10.76
CA LEU A 264 5.74 2.50 -11.80
C LEU A 264 4.30 2.16 -11.46
N MET A 265 4.07 0.93 -11.00
CA MET A 265 2.74 0.47 -10.66
C MET A 265 2.23 1.14 -9.37
N MET A 266 3.11 1.47 -8.42
CA MET A 266 2.75 2.24 -7.23
C MET A 266 2.35 3.67 -7.59
N LEU A 267 3.01 4.31 -8.57
CA LEU A 267 2.57 5.60 -9.09
C LEU A 267 1.16 5.53 -9.67
N TYR A 268 0.87 4.51 -10.46
CA TYR A 268 -0.43 4.34 -11.14
C TYR A 268 -1.52 3.86 -10.20
N ILE A 269 -1.33 2.71 -9.57
CA ILE A 269 -2.34 2.04 -8.74
C ILE A 269 -2.39 2.62 -7.33
N GLY A 270 -1.26 2.99 -6.73
CA GLY A 270 -1.21 3.61 -5.41
C GLY A 270 -1.98 4.93 -5.38
N SER A 271 -1.77 5.79 -6.39
CA SER A 271 -2.52 7.05 -6.54
C SER A 271 -4.02 6.82 -6.79
N PHE A 272 -4.38 5.80 -7.58
CA PHE A 272 -5.76 5.38 -7.76
C PHE A 272 -6.41 4.93 -6.44
N GLN A 273 -5.75 4.07 -5.66
CA GLN A 273 -6.26 3.62 -4.36
C GLN A 273 -6.43 4.79 -3.38
N MET A 274 -5.52 5.76 -3.42
CA MET A 274 -5.64 6.97 -2.62
C MET A 274 -6.87 7.79 -3.00
N ALA A 275 -7.10 8.01 -4.27
CA ALA A 275 -8.28 8.73 -4.77
C ALA A 275 -9.57 7.95 -4.46
N TRP A 276 -9.58 6.62 -4.70
CA TRP A 276 -10.72 5.78 -4.38
C TRP A 276 -11.10 5.87 -2.90
N GLY A 277 -10.12 5.72 -2.01
CA GLY A 277 -10.34 5.82 -0.57
C GLY A 277 -10.85 7.19 -0.12
N ALA A 278 -10.50 8.28 -0.80
CA ALA A 278 -11.01 9.61 -0.50
C ALA A 278 -12.50 9.78 -0.88
N HIS A 279 -12.95 9.13 -1.97
CA HIS A 279 -14.29 9.34 -2.51
C HIS A 279 -15.32 8.28 -2.09
N VAL A 280 -14.90 7.04 -1.84
CA VAL A 280 -15.81 5.90 -1.61
C VAL A 280 -16.81 6.14 -0.47
N TYR A 281 -16.37 6.75 0.62
CA TYR A 281 -17.25 7.03 1.77
C TYR A 281 -18.26 8.14 1.46
N GLY A 282 -17.86 9.17 0.69
CA GLY A 282 -18.78 10.20 0.20
C GLY A 282 -19.87 9.61 -0.70
N TRP A 283 -19.48 8.79 -1.66
CA TRP A 283 -20.44 8.11 -2.56
C TRP A 283 -21.39 7.15 -1.84
N ILE A 284 -20.92 6.45 -0.80
CA ILE A 284 -21.80 5.62 0.05
C ILE A 284 -22.79 6.49 0.82
N LYS A 285 -22.37 7.65 1.30
CA LYS A 285 -23.24 8.59 2.02
C LYS A 285 -24.32 9.19 1.11
N GLU A 286 -23.95 9.54 -0.13
CA GLU A 286 -24.89 10.07 -1.13
C GLU A 286 -25.84 9.01 -1.65
N SER A 287 -25.38 7.76 -1.81
CA SER A 287 -26.18 6.62 -2.28
C SER A 287 -26.01 5.43 -1.33
N PRO A 288 -26.79 5.38 -0.22
CA PRO A 288 -26.67 4.31 0.78
C PRO A 288 -26.96 2.90 0.23
N SER A 289 -27.71 2.79 -0.89
CA SER A 289 -27.89 1.54 -1.62
C SER A 289 -26.63 1.06 -2.34
N GLY A 290 -25.59 1.91 -2.44
CA GLY A 290 -24.34 1.59 -3.11
C GLY A 290 -24.37 1.69 -4.63
N GLY A 291 -25.47 2.19 -5.23
CA GLY A 291 -25.61 2.30 -6.69
C GLY A 291 -24.53 3.17 -7.34
N LEU A 292 -24.24 4.33 -6.75
CA LEU A 292 -23.20 5.26 -7.24
C LEU A 292 -21.81 4.62 -7.18
N VAL A 293 -21.47 3.97 -6.06
CA VAL A 293 -20.18 3.28 -5.90
C VAL A 293 -20.05 2.10 -6.88
N ALA A 294 -21.13 1.32 -7.08
CA ALA A 294 -21.14 0.22 -8.03
C ALA A 294 -20.86 0.69 -9.46
N GLN A 295 -21.41 1.84 -9.84
CA GLN A 295 -21.22 2.44 -11.17
C GLN A 295 -19.75 2.89 -11.35
N HIS A 296 -19.17 3.61 -10.37
CA HIS A 296 -17.76 4.01 -10.41
C HIS A 296 -16.82 2.80 -10.37
N SER A 297 -17.13 1.78 -9.58
CA SER A 297 -16.41 0.50 -9.56
C SER A 297 -16.45 -0.18 -10.94
N ALA A 298 -17.61 -0.25 -11.59
CA ALA A 298 -17.70 -0.80 -12.94
C ALA A 298 -16.84 -0.05 -13.96
N ARG A 299 -16.80 1.28 -13.86
CA ARG A 299 -15.95 2.12 -14.74
C ARG A 299 -14.46 1.92 -14.47
N SER A 300 -14.04 1.61 -13.25
CA SER A 300 -12.62 1.44 -12.93
C SER A 300 -11.97 0.24 -13.65
N TRP A 301 -12.73 -0.67 -14.28
CA TRP A 301 -12.17 -1.72 -15.13
C TRP A 301 -11.40 -1.20 -16.34
N TRP A 302 -11.76 -0.04 -16.86
CA TRP A 302 -10.99 0.60 -17.92
C TRP A 302 -9.56 0.90 -17.51
N LEU A 303 -9.35 1.24 -16.24
CA LEU A 303 -8.02 1.50 -15.69
C LEU A 303 -7.15 0.24 -15.71
N ALA A 304 -7.72 -0.92 -15.38
CA ALA A 304 -7.00 -2.19 -15.48
C ALA A 304 -6.69 -2.53 -16.95
N GLY A 305 -7.65 -2.36 -17.84
CA GLY A 305 -7.47 -2.61 -19.28
C GLY A 305 -6.40 -1.74 -19.93
N MET A 306 -6.28 -0.47 -19.54
CA MET A 306 -5.23 0.43 -20.02
C MET A 306 -3.91 0.26 -19.25
N GLY A 307 -3.99 0.01 -17.95
CA GLY A 307 -2.81 -0.10 -17.08
C GLY A 307 -1.96 -1.34 -17.37
N LEU A 308 -2.57 -2.46 -17.80
CA LEU A 308 -1.83 -3.67 -18.16
C LEU A 308 -0.88 -3.43 -19.35
N PRO A 309 -1.35 -3.00 -20.55
CA PRO A 309 -0.45 -2.82 -21.67
C PRO A 309 0.51 -1.64 -21.47
N LEU A 310 0.07 -0.55 -20.86
CA LEU A 310 0.92 0.60 -20.62
C LEU A 310 2.02 0.29 -19.59
N GLY A 311 1.67 -0.31 -18.47
CA GLY A 311 2.63 -0.70 -17.43
C GLY A 311 3.67 -1.70 -17.97
N PHE A 312 3.21 -2.66 -18.79
CA PHE A 312 4.08 -3.61 -19.44
C PHE A 312 5.03 -2.92 -20.42
N LEU A 313 4.53 -2.08 -21.32
CA LEU A 313 5.33 -1.37 -22.31
C LEU A 313 6.39 -0.48 -21.68
N VAL A 314 6.00 0.31 -20.67
CA VAL A 314 6.92 1.24 -19.99
C VAL A 314 8.00 0.48 -19.23
N ALA A 315 7.63 -0.58 -18.48
CA ALA A 315 8.59 -1.40 -17.76
C ALA A 315 9.58 -2.08 -18.71
N TRP A 316 9.09 -2.57 -19.84
CA TRP A 316 9.93 -3.16 -20.88
C TRP A 316 10.91 -2.17 -21.49
N LEU A 317 10.44 -0.97 -21.87
CA LEU A 317 11.32 0.08 -22.41
C LEU A 317 12.42 0.46 -21.42
N ILE A 318 12.10 0.56 -20.13
CA ILE A 318 13.10 0.87 -19.09
C ILE A 318 14.16 -0.24 -19.04
N ILE A 319 13.76 -1.51 -19.06
CA ILE A 319 14.73 -2.63 -19.01
C ILE A 319 15.66 -2.60 -20.22
N ILE A 320 15.12 -2.42 -21.44
CA ILE A 320 15.97 -2.36 -22.64
C ILE A 320 16.98 -1.22 -22.57
N VAL A 321 16.56 -0.06 -22.03
CA VAL A 321 17.44 1.12 -21.95
C VAL A 321 18.48 0.98 -20.84
N THR A 322 18.11 0.36 -19.71
CA THR A 322 19.00 0.28 -18.53
C THR A 322 19.92 -0.93 -18.55
N ASP A 323 19.51 -2.03 -19.16
CA ASP A 323 20.31 -3.26 -19.22
C ASP A 323 20.06 -4.02 -20.53
N PRO A 324 20.69 -3.61 -21.64
CA PRO A 324 20.52 -4.25 -22.93
C PRO A 324 21.14 -5.67 -23.00
N THR A 325 21.90 -6.08 -21.98
CA THR A 325 22.59 -7.40 -21.95
C THR A 325 21.76 -8.47 -21.27
N THR A 326 20.72 -8.11 -20.52
CA THR A 326 19.85 -9.06 -19.84
C THR A 326 19.08 -9.91 -20.84
N ASP A 327 19.01 -11.24 -20.60
CA ASP A 327 18.10 -12.11 -21.33
C ASP A 327 16.65 -11.67 -21.11
N THR A 328 16.13 -10.94 -22.09
CA THR A 328 14.81 -10.33 -22.03
C THR A 328 13.68 -11.37 -22.06
N SER A 329 13.95 -12.61 -22.47
CA SER A 329 12.90 -13.64 -22.64
C SER A 329 12.19 -14.00 -21.33
N MET A 330 12.94 -14.05 -20.21
CA MET A 330 12.38 -14.32 -18.90
C MET A 330 11.82 -13.04 -18.23
N ALA A 331 12.45 -11.88 -18.43
CA ALA A 331 11.99 -10.62 -17.87
C ALA A 331 10.56 -10.27 -18.30
N TRP A 332 10.14 -10.63 -19.51
CA TRP A 332 8.77 -10.45 -20.00
C TRP A 332 7.70 -11.10 -19.09
N TRP A 333 7.92 -12.34 -18.71
CA TRP A 333 7.00 -13.08 -17.87
C TRP A 333 6.89 -12.46 -16.47
N PHE A 334 8.01 -12.00 -15.93
CA PHE A 334 8.03 -11.37 -14.61
C PHE A 334 7.45 -9.96 -14.62
N ILE A 335 7.69 -9.15 -15.67
CA ILE A 335 7.02 -7.86 -15.86
C ILE A 335 5.50 -8.08 -15.94
N ALA A 336 5.04 -8.98 -16.80
CA ALA A 336 3.61 -9.27 -16.94
C ALA A 336 2.99 -9.73 -15.63
N MET A 337 3.68 -10.59 -14.88
CA MET A 337 3.27 -11.04 -13.55
C MET A 337 3.17 -9.87 -12.57
N MET A 338 4.20 -9.03 -12.45
CA MET A 338 4.23 -7.91 -11.50
C MET A 338 3.18 -6.86 -11.82
N VAL A 339 3.02 -6.49 -13.08
CA VAL A 339 1.99 -5.57 -13.54
C VAL A 339 0.60 -6.14 -13.22
N SER A 340 0.35 -7.42 -13.54
CA SER A 340 -0.92 -8.09 -13.27
C SER A 340 -1.25 -8.13 -11.78
N ARG A 341 -0.30 -8.54 -10.93
CA ARG A 341 -0.49 -8.62 -9.47
C ARG A 341 -0.78 -7.26 -8.85
N THR A 342 -0.02 -6.24 -9.22
CA THR A 342 -0.19 -4.90 -8.67
C THR A 342 -1.52 -4.29 -9.10
N LEU A 343 -1.94 -4.49 -10.35
CA LEU A 343 -3.26 -4.07 -10.82
C LEU A 343 -4.38 -4.80 -10.08
N ALA A 344 -4.28 -6.11 -9.92
CA ALA A 344 -5.27 -6.88 -9.16
C ALA A 344 -5.40 -6.35 -7.72
N PHE A 345 -4.28 -6.05 -7.06
CA PHE A 345 -4.29 -5.46 -5.72
C PHE A 345 -5.00 -4.11 -5.67
N GLY A 346 -4.71 -3.22 -6.62
CA GLY A 346 -5.39 -1.93 -6.73
C GLY A 346 -6.88 -2.08 -6.97
N MET A 347 -7.24 -2.95 -7.90
CA MET A 347 -8.63 -3.21 -8.27
C MET A 347 -9.44 -3.89 -7.15
N ALA A 348 -8.79 -4.68 -6.27
CA ALA A 348 -9.48 -5.29 -5.12
C ALA A 348 -10.15 -4.24 -4.23
N SER A 349 -9.54 -3.06 -4.06
CA SER A 349 -10.11 -1.95 -3.29
C SER A 349 -11.43 -1.43 -3.92
N ALA A 350 -11.44 -1.25 -5.25
CA ALA A 350 -12.61 -0.77 -5.96
C ALA A 350 -13.69 -1.85 -6.13
N MET A 351 -13.30 -3.10 -6.36
CA MET A 351 -14.25 -4.21 -6.53
C MET A 351 -14.82 -4.70 -5.20
N GLY A 352 -14.09 -4.52 -4.11
CA GLY A 352 -14.49 -4.90 -2.76
C GLY A 352 -15.34 -3.85 -2.01
N PHE A 353 -15.90 -2.85 -2.68
CA PHE A 353 -16.66 -1.77 -2.04
C PHE A 353 -17.86 -2.26 -1.19
N GLY A 354 -18.40 -3.44 -1.49
CA GLY A 354 -19.46 -4.06 -0.70
C GLY A 354 -19.04 -4.31 0.76
N GLN A 355 -17.76 -4.55 1.03
CA GLN A 355 -17.23 -4.69 2.39
C GLN A 355 -17.29 -3.35 3.14
N THR A 356 -16.97 -2.25 2.46
CA THR A 356 -17.07 -0.90 3.03
C THR A 356 -18.53 -0.51 3.25
N LEU A 357 -19.42 -0.83 2.31
CA LEU A 357 -20.86 -0.58 2.42
C LEU A 357 -21.47 -1.33 3.60
N GLN A 358 -21.14 -2.60 3.80
CA GLN A 358 -21.62 -3.44 4.90
C GLN A 358 -20.79 -3.30 6.19
N ARG A 359 -19.70 -2.55 6.19
CA ARG A 359 -18.73 -2.46 7.30
C ARG A 359 -18.18 -3.83 7.72
N ASN A 360 -18.10 -4.79 6.80
CA ASN A 360 -17.69 -6.16 7.06
C ASN A 360 -16.49 -6.57 6.20
N TYR A 361 -15.30 -6.42 6.78
CA TYR A 361 -14.03 -6.74 6.11
C TYR A 361 -13.61 -8.22 6.25
N ARG A 362 -14.37 -9.06 6.98
CA ARG A 362 -14.05 -10.50 7.16
C ARG A 362 -14.01 -11.26 5.85
N MET A 363 -14.84 -10.87 4.89
CA MET A 363 -14.83 -11.47 3.55
C MET A 363 -13.51 -11.23 2.82
N GLY A 364 -13.02 -9.99 2.83
CA GLY A 364 -11.72 -9.67 2.23
C GLY A 364 -10.58 -10.46 2.86
N MET A 365 -10.58 -10.60 4.18
CA MET A 365 -9.63 -11.44 4.89
C MET A 365 -9.69 -12.91 4.43
N ARG A 366 -10.89 -13.49 4.29
CA ARG A 366 -11.05 -14.86 3.80
C ARG A 366 -10.47 -15.07 2.40
N TYR A 367 -10.72 -14.14 1.48
CA TYR A 367 -10.17 -14.24 0.13
C TYR A 367 -8.66 -14.01 0.09
N ALA A 368 -8.13 -13.11 0.92
CA ALA A 368 -6.69 -12.94 1.07
C ALA A 368 -6.01 -14.21 1.63
N LEU A 369 -6.65 -14.91 2.57
CA LEU A 369 -6.18 -16.20 3.08
C LEU A 369 -6.16 -17.28 1.99
N ILE A 370 -7.19 -17.33 1.13
CA ILE A 370 -7.22 -18.24 -0.01
C ILE A 370 -6.10 -17.91 -0.99
N GLU A 371 -5.88 -16.63 -1.30
CA GLU A 371 -4.77 -16.18 -2.15
C GLU A 371 -3.42 -16.59 -1.55
N MET A 372 -3.24 -16.40 -0.26
CA MET A 372 -2.04 -16.82 0.46
C MET A 372 -1.82 -18.33 0.35
N LEU A 373 -2.84 -19.14 0.64
CA LEU A 373 -2.74 -20.60 0.55
C LEU A 373 -2.39 -21.06 -0.86
N LEU A 374 -3.06 -20.52 -1.88
CA LEU A 374 -2.75 -20.82 -3.27
C LEU A 374 -1.32 -20.40 -3.65
N SER A 375 -0.86 -19.23 -3.21
CA SER A 375 0.49 -18.76 -3.48
C SER A 375 1.55 -19.63 -2.81
N VAL A 376 1.36 -19.98 -1.53
CA VAL A 376 2.32 -20.80 -0.77
C VAL A 376 2.40 -22.25 -1.29
N THR A 377 1.29 -22.79 -1.81
CA THR A 377 1.25 -24.19 -2.26
C THR A 377 1.53 -24.34 -3.74
N LEU A 378 0.79 -23.61 -4.60
CA LEU A 378 0.86 -23.83 -6.06
C LEU A 378 2.14 -23.29 -6.69
N LEU A 379 2.67 -22.14 -6.20
CA LEU A 379 3.80 -21.51 -6.88
C LEU A 379 5.09 -22.33 -6.76
N PRO A 380 5.50 -22.81 -5.56
CA PRO A 380 6.69 -23.63 -5.47
C PRO A 380 6.56 -24.96 -6.27
N ILE A 381 5.39 -25.59 -6.21
CA ILE A 381 5.12 -26.82 -6.96
C ILE A 381 5.23 -26.56 -8.45
N THR A 382 4.62 -25.48 -8.95
CA THR A 382 4.62 -25.13 -10.37
C THR A 382 6.03 -24.77 -10.84
N ALA A 383 6.80 -24.01 -10.03
CA ALA A 383 8.17 -23.63 -10.36
C ALA A 383 9.08 -24.84 -10.51
N VAL A 384 8.98 -25.81 -9.58
CA VAL A 384 9.82 -27.02 -9.59
C VAL A 384 9.40 -28.01 -10.68
N LEU A 385 8.10 -28.27 -10.85
CA LEU A 385 7.62 -29.30 -11.77
C LEU A 385 7.47 -28.84 -13.22
N VAL A 386 7.15 -27.57 -13.45
CA VAL A 386 6.80 -27.06 -14.80
C VAL A 386 7.73 -25.92 -15.25
N GLY A 387 8.34 -25.22 -14.30
CA GLY A 387 9.32 -24.16 -14.54
C GLY A 387 8.82 -22.74 -14.28
N ALA A 388 9.78 -21.81 -14.30
CA ALA A 388 9.58 -20.41 -13.88
C ALA A 388 8.51 -19.65 -14.69
N LYS A 389 8.42 -19.87 -16.01
CA LYS A 389 7.41 -19.19 -16.86
C LYS A 389 6.00 -19.52 -16.45
N THR A 390 5.72 -20.80 -16.22
CA THR A 390 4.39 -21.26 -15.79
C THR A 390 4.08 -20.79 -14.36
N ALA A 391 5.06 -20.80 -13.46
CA ALA A 391 4.91 -20.24 -12.13
C ALA A 391 4.59 -18.74 -12.17
N ALA A 392 5.24 -17.96 -13.04
CA ALA A 392 4.94 -16.54 -13.23
C ALA A 392 3.51 -16.33 -13.76
N ALA A 393 3.05 -17.14 -14.72
CA ALA A 393 1.67 -17.08 -15.22
C ALA A 393 0.65 -17.40 -14.12
N VAL A 394 0.88 -18.44 -13.32
CA VAL A 394 0.03 -18.79 -12.16
C VAL A 394 0.01 -17.66 -11.14
N ALA A 395 1.18 -17.11 -10.79
CA ALA A 395 1.29 -15.98 -9.88
C ALA A 395 0.55 -14.73 -10.37
N ALA A 396 0.51 -14.49 -11.69
CA ALA A 396 -0.22 -13.38 -12.31
C ALA A 396 -1.75 -13.53 -12.16
N VAL A 397 -2.27 -14.76 -12.15
CA VAL A 397 -3.72 -15.05 -12.17
C VAL A 397 -4.31 -15.13 -10.76
N ILE A 398 -3.60 -15.68 -9.79
CA ILE A 398 -4.11 -15.91 -8.42
C ILE A 398 -4.80 -14.68 -7.82
N PRO A 399 -4.24 -13.45 -7.82
CA PRO A 399 -4.88 -12.29 -7.22
C PRO A 399 -6.20 -11.88 -7.90
N TRP A 400 -6.38 -12.18 -9.20
CA TRP A 400 -7.61 -11.88 -9.93
C TRP A 400 -8.80 -12.72 -9.48
N LEU A 401 -8.57 -13.91 -8.93
CA LEU A 401 -9.61 -14.71 -8.30
C LEU A 401 -10.24 -13.96 -7.13
N THR A 402 -9.41 -13.31 -6.31
CA THR A 402 -9.85 -12.44 -5.20
C THR A 402 -10.66 -11.25 -5.72
N VAL A 403 -10.16 -10.53 -6.73
CA VAL A 403 -10.86 -9.39 -7.35
C VAL A 403 -12.24 -9.81 -7.88
N TRP A 404 -12.31 -10.93 -8.57
CA TRP A 404 -13.56 -11.44 -9.17
C TRP A 404 -14.59 -11.79 -8.12
N ARG A 405 -14.17 -12.46 -7.05
CA ARG A 405 -15.05 -12.82 -5.92
C ARG A 405 -15.54 -11.58 -5.17
N LEU A 406 -14.66 -10.61 -4.90
CA LEU A 406 -15.04 -9.35 -4.27
C LEU A 406 -16.05 -8.57 -5.10
N ARG A 407 -15.88 -8.54 -6.42
CA ARG A 407 -16.85 -7.92 -7.35
C ARG A 407 -18.21 -8.60 -7.30
N ALA A 408 -18.23 -9.93 -7.37
CA ALA A 408 -19.48 -10.71 -7.33
C ALA A 408 -20.25 -10.41 -6.03
N MET A 409 -19.58 -10.43 -4.89
CA MET A 409 -20.16 -10.13 -3.58
C MET A 409 -20.67 -8.70 -3.48
N SER A 410 -19.91 -7.73 -3.97
CA SER A 410 -20.34 -6.32 -3.94
C SER A 410 -21.60 -6.09 -4.78
N ARG A 411 -21.73 -6.78 -5.91
CA ARG A 411 -22.96 -6.73 -6.72
C ARG A 411 -24.17 -7.34 -6.00
N LEU A 412 -23.99 -8.47 -5.31
CA LEU A 412 -25.07 -9.08 -4.51
C LEU A 412 -25.49 -8.16 -3.37
N THR A 413 -24.55 -7.45 -2.74
CA THR A 413 -24.85 -6.46 -1.70
C THR A 413 -25.74 -5.34 -2.22
N VAL A 414 -25.43 -4.78 -3.39
CA VAL A 414 -26.24 -3.71 -4.01
C VAL A 414 -27.62 -4.25 -4.39
N ALA A 415 -27.71 -5.44 -4.99
CA ALA A 415 -28.98 -6.04 -5.33
C ALA A 415 -29.88 -6.28 -4.12
N ALA A 416 -29.30 -6.72 -2.99
CA ALA A 416 -30.05 -6.92 -1.75
C ALA A 416 -30.54 -5.59 -1.14
N SER A 417 -29.77 -4.51 -1.25
CA SER A 417 -30.16 -3.19 -0.71
C SER A 417 -31.17 -2.44 -1.61
N SER A 418 -31.36 -2.86 -2.86
CA SER A 418 -32.36 -2.30 -3.77
C SER A 418 -33.76 -2.92 -3.64
N VAL A 419 -33.90 -4.04 -2.89
CA VAL A 419 -35.20 -4.65 -2.62
C VAL A 419 -35.93 -3.83 -1.54
N PRO A 420 -37.15 -3.31 -1.81
CA PRO A 420 -37.92 -2.61 -0.78
C PRO A 420 -38.11 -3.53 0.43
N PRO A 421 -38.07 -2.99 1.68
CA PRO A 421 -38.38 -3.78 2.84
C PRO A 421 -39.78 -4.41 2.67
N ALA A 422 -39.87 -5.71 2.93
CA ALA A 422 -41.16 -6.40 2.89
C ALA A 422 -42.17 -5.62 3.77
N PRO A 423 -43.42 -5.41 3.30
CA PRO A 423 -44.42 -4.70 4.08
C PRO A 423 -44.51 -5.35 5.46
N SER A 424 -44.30 -4.56 6.50
CA SER A 424 -44.32 -5.04 7.86
C SER A 424 -45.66 -5.69 8.13
N SER A 425 -45.67 -6.99 8.45
CA SER A 425 -46.88 -7.78 8.76
C SER A 425 -47.58 -7.38 10.05
N SER A 426 -47.24 -6.17 10.57
CA SER A 426 -47.76 -5.63 11.85
C SER A 426 -49.13 -4.94 11.78
N ALA A 427 -49.81 -4.95 10.64
CA ALA A 427 -51.23 -4.60 10.55
C ALA A 427 -52.11 -5.81 10.88
N ARG A 428 -52.02 -6.35 12.11
CA ARG A 428 -53.17 -7.12 12.65
C ARG A 428 -54.22 -6.09 13.09
N PRO A 429 -55.41 -6.05 12.53
CA PRO A 429 -56.50 -5.25 13.03
C PRO A 429 -56.83 -5.74 14.46
N ARG A 430 -56.94 -4.80 15.38
CA ARG A 430 -57.56 -5.05 16.71
C ARG A 430 -59.05 -5.21 16.57
#